data_d333645d50de9584dcc6d04dbf36170d
#
_entry.id   d333645d50de9584dcc6d04dbf36170d
#
_cell.length_a   1.000
_cell.length_b   1.000
_cell.length_c   1.000
_cell.angle_alpha   90.00
_cell.angle_beta   90.00
_cell.angle_gamma   90.00
#
_symmetry.space_group_name_H-M   'P 1'
#
loop_
_entity.id
_entity.type
_entity.pdbx_description
1 polymer ?
#
loop_
_entity_poly.entity_id
_entity_poly.type
_entity_poly.pdbx_seq_one_letter_code
_entity_poly.pdbx_strand_id
1 'polypeptide(L)'
;MILHYLKVALRNLRKNKTQHLISALCLAIGILTFSFMLCFVYTVGEEEEYIGGERAMRLMISKKDFAGDVPCVEEDFRALKSQTSGMLEGWAVFSYEAEMEVEVVEKDGRETPYKVTYKVATPATFPFWKLPLLYGSRLPEREDEIIVSASFACRMAGSENPVGRIVRLASLTPANGITDYRIVNVVAEKEKGGSPRTECWFPLEMKPRTWLQMYALSKE
;
A
#
# COMPACT_ATOMS: atom_id res chain seq x y z
N MET A 1 20.89 -50.69 -21.96
CA MET A 1 20.24 -49.87 -23.02
C MET A 1 20.35 -48.37 -22.71
N ILE A 2 19.98 -47.88 -21.53
CA ILE A 2 20.00 -46.45 -21.15
C ILE A 2 21.38 -45.79 -21.32
N LEU A 3 22.46 -46.44 -20.87
CA LEU A 3 23.84 -45.97 -21.02
C LEU A 3 24.29 -45.76 -22.48
N HIS A 4 23.77 -46.56 -23.41
CA HIS A 4 24.06 -46.40 -24.83
C HIS A 4 23.40 -45.14 -25.40
N TYR A 5 22.11 -44.92 -25.07
CA TYR A 5 21.39 -43.71 -25.50
C TYR A 5 22.01 -42.44 -24.92
N LEU A 6 22.45 -42.49 -23.66
CA LEU A 6 23.12 -41.33 -23.03
C LEU A 6 24.44 -41.00 -23.74
N LYS A 7 25.23 -42.03 -24.12
CA LYS A 7 26.50 -41.86 -24.85
C LYS A 7 26.31 -41.29 -26.25
N VAL A 8 25.24 -41.72 -26.95
CA VAL A 8 24.88 -41.21 -28.27
C VAL A 8 24.37 -39.76 -28.17
N ALA A 9 23.54 -39.44 -27.17
CA ALA A 9 23.07 -38.09 -26.91
C ALA A 9 24.22 -37.12 -26.60
N LEU A 10 25.15 -37.51 -25.71
CA LEU A 10 26.32 -36.69 -25.39
C LEU A 10 27.22 -36.43 -26.61
N ARG A 11 27.41 -37.47 -27.47
CA ARG A 11 28.17 -37.32 -28.71
C ARG A 11 27.49 -36.36 -29.70
N ASN A 12 26.15 -36.40 -29.80
CA ASN A 12 25.36 -35.53 -30.67
C ASN A 12 25.39 -34.06 -30.15
N LEU A 13 25.28 -33.87 -28.84
CA LEU A 13 25.47 -32.57 -28.18
C LEU A 13 26.85 -31.96 -28.51
N ARG A 14 27.89 -32.77 -28.48
CA ARG A 14 29.27 -32.33 -28.75
C ARG A 14 29.53 -32.01 -30.20
N LYS A 15 28.77 -32.64 -31.14
CA LYS A 15 28.91 -32.44 -32.59
C LYS A 15 28.16 -31.16 -33.07
N ASN A 16 27.01 -30.84 -32.43
CA ASN A 16 26.12 -29.72 -32.83
C ASN A 16 26.01 -28.65 -31.74
N LYS A 17 27.16 -28.24 -31.18
CA LYS A 17 27.21 -27.32 -30.01
C LYS A 17 26.42 -26.04 -30.20
N THR A 18 26.53 -25.43 -31.37
CA THR A 18 25.85 -24.13 -31.65
C THR A 18 24.35 -24.26 -31.65
N GLN A 19 23.80 -25.31 -32.27
CA GLN A 19 22.36 -25.54 -32.33
C GLN A 19 21.78 -25.82 -30.94
N HIS A 20 22.49 -26.64 -30.12
CA HIS A 20 22.05 -26.91 -28.74
C HIS A 20 22.19 -25.71 -27.84
N LEU A 21 23.21 -24.85 -28.03
CA LEU A 21 23.34 -23.60 -27.30
C LEU A 21 22.17 -22.64 -27.60
N ILE A 22 21.81 -22.47 -28.88
CA ILE A 22 20.67 -21.64 -29.29
C ILE A 22 19.37 -22.18 -28.68
N SER A 23 19.12 -23.48 -28.77
CA SER A 23 17.92 -24.09 -28.22
C SER A 23 17.85 -23.93 -26.67
N ALA A 24 18.95 -24.09 -25.98
CA ALA A 24 19.03 -23.88 -24.53
C ALA A 24 18.77 -22.41 -24.16
N LEU A 25 19.29 -21.48 -24.94
CA LEU A 25 19.10 -20.03 -24.75
C LEU A 25 17.63 -19.63 -24.99
N CYS A 26 17.01 -20.14 -26.06
CA CYS A 26 15.58 -19.93 -26.31
C CYS A 26 14.70 -20.50 -25.19
N LEU A 27 15.03 -21.70 -24.71
CA LEU A 27 14.31 -22.32 -23.59
C LEU A 27 14.46 -21.50 -22.29
N ALA A 28 15.68 -21.04 -22.01
CA ALA A 28 15.94 -20.20 -20.83
C ALA A 28 15.15 -18.88 -20.87
N ILE A 29 15.13 -18.21 -22.03
CA ILE A 29 14.33 -16.99 -22.24
C ILE A 29 12.84 -17.30 -22.06
N GLY A 30 12.35 -18.39 -22.62
CA GLY A 30 10.95 -18.82 -22.49
C GLY A 30 10.54 -19.05 -21.04
N ILE A 31 11.38 -19.74 -20.27
CA ILE A 31 11.14 -19.98 -18.83
C ILE A 31 11.17 -18.65 -18.05
N LEU A 32 12.10 -17.76 -18.36
CA LEU A 32 12.24 -16.48 -17.69
C LEU A 32 11.04 -15.57 -17.94
N THR A 33 10.56 -15.47 -19.19
CA THR A 33 9.36 -14.69 -19.54
C THR A 33 8.10 -15.26 -18.91
N PHE A 34 7.95 -16.59 -18.91
CA PHE A 34 6.82 -17.27 -18.26
C PHE A 34 6.82 -17.05 -16.74
N SER A 35 7.98 -17.17 -16.08
CA SER A 35 8.12 -16.92 -14.65
C SER A 35 7.81 -15.46 -14.30
N PHE A 36 8.27 -14.53 -15.13
CA PHE A 36 7.95 -13.11 -14.95
C PHE A 36 6.44 -12.83 -15.08
N MET A 37 5.79 -13.39 -16.11
CA MET A 37 4.33 -13.29 -16.29
C MET A 37 3.56 -13.88 -15.11
N LEU A 38 3.97 -15.06 -14.63
CA LEU A 38 3.35 -15.68 -13.45
C LEU A 38 3.50 -14.81 -12.22
N CYS A 39 4.69 -14.28 -11.96
CA CYS A 39 4.93 -13.36 -10.86
C CYS A 39 4.06 -12.11 -10.96
N PHE A 40 3.96 -11.53 -12.15
CA PHE A 40 3.13 -10.35 -12.41
C PHE A 40 1.64 -10.62 -12.15
N VAL A 41 1.09 -11.73 -12.68
CA VAL A 41 -0.31 -12.13 -12.46
C VAL A 41 -0.59 -12.39 -10.98
N TYR A 42 0.35 -13.02 -10.27
CA TYR A 42 0.23 -13.24 -8.83
C TYR A 42 0.19 -11.93 -8.04
N THR A 43 1.11 -11.00 -8.36
CA THR A 43 1.18 -9.69 -7.68
C THR A 43 -0.07 -8.85 -7.91
N VAL A 44 -0.57 -8.81 -9.16
CA VAL A 44 -1.79 -8.08 -9.49
C VAL A 44 -3.03 -8.71 -8.83
N GLY A 45 -3.13 -10.03 -8.83
CA GLY A 45 -4.24 -10.74 -8.18
C GLY A 45 -4.28 -10.53 -6.65
N GLU A 46 -3.11 -10.45 -6.02
CA GLU A 46 -3.03 -10.14 -4.58
C GLU A 46 -3.44 -8.70 -4.25
N GLU A 47 -3.13 -7.74 -5.13
CA GLU A 47 -3.60 -6.35 -4.98
C GLU A 47 -5.12 -6.23 -5.08
N GLU A 48 -5.77 -6.97 -5.99
CA GLU A 48 -7.22 -6.95 -6.13
C GLU A 48 -7.93 -7.54 -4.90
N GLU A 49 -7.43 -8.63 -4.34
CA GLU A 49 -7.98 -9.22 -3.11
C GLU A 49 -7.79 -8.29 -1.91
N TYR A 50 -6.71 -7.51 -1.91
CA TYR A 50 -6.41 -6.52 -0.88
C TYR A 50 -7.37 -5.31 -0.92
N ILE A 51 -7.83 -4.89 -2.10
CA ILE A 51 -8.69 -3.71 -2.32
C ILE A 51 -10.19 -4.01 -2.08
N GLY A 52 -10.57 -5.10 -1.44
CA GLY A 52 -11.98 -5.41 -1.10
C GLY A 52 -12.68 -6.38 -2.05
N GLY A 53 -11.92 -7.03 -2.95
CA GLY A 53 -12.44 -8.04 -3.86
C GLY A 53 -13.36 -7.50 -4.96
N GLU A 54 -14.18 -8.35 -5.54
CA GLU A 54 -15.05 -8.04 -6.71
C GLU A 54 -16.07 -6.91 -6.47
N ARG A 55 -16.37 -6.58 -5.21
CA ARG A 55 -17.34 -5.53 -4.84
C ARG A 55 -16.71 -4.13 -4.72
N ALA A 56 -15.38 -4.03 -4.71
CA ALA A 56 -14.68 -2.76 -4.59
C ALA A 56 -14.57 -2.08 -5.96
N MET A 57 -15.06 -0.86 -6.04
CA MET A 57 -14.96 -0.02 -7.21
C MET A 57 -14.00 1.14 -6.96
N ARG A 58 -13.02 1.29 -7.82
CA ARG A 58 -12.21 2.50 -7.84
C ARG A 58 -12.98 3.60 -8.56
N LEU A 59 -13.16 4.71 -7.89
CA LEU A 59 -13.85 5.87 -8.45
C LEU A 59 -12.84 6.82 -9.09
N MET A 60 -13.08 7.14 -10.34
CA MET A 60 -12.23 8.01 -11.14
C MET A 60 -13.06 9.16 -11.66
N ILE A 61 -12.53 10.39 -11.60
CA ILE A 61 -13.21 11.55 -12.12
C ILE A 61 -12.67 11.84 -13.51
N SER A 62 -13.55 11.83 -14.52
CA SER A 62 -13.22 12.27 -15.87
C SER A 62 -13.58 13.76 -16.01
N LYS A 63 -12.59 14.61 -16.25
CA LYS A 63 -12.83 16.02 -16.65
C LYS A 63 -12.81 16.12 -18.17
N LYS A 64 -13.81 16.83 -18.71
CA LYS A 64 -14.10 16.95 -20.15
C LYS A 64 -12.91 17.45 -20.98
N ASP A 65 -11.97 18.17 -20.35
CA ASP A 65 -10.83 18.81 -21.02
C ASP A 65 -9.47 18.11 -20.68
N PHE A 66 -9.51 16.95 -20.06
CA PHE A 66 -8.31 16.23 -19.65
C PHE A 66 -8.36 14.79 -20.21
N ALA A 67 -7.41 14.47 -21.10
CA ALA A 67 -7.26 13.10 -21.62
C ALA A 67 -6.52 12.24 -20.57
N GLY A 68 -7.26 11.67 -19.62
CA GLY A 68 -6.72 10.78 -18.59
C GLY A 68 -7.53 10.83 -17.30
N ASP A 69 -7.15 9.95 -16.38
CA ASP A 69 -7.77 9.88 -15.05
C ASP A 69 -7.31 11.07 -14.21
N VAL A 70 -8.24 11.89 -13.81
CA VAL A 70 -7.96 13.03 -12.93
C VAL A 70 -8.06 12.54 -11.49
N PRO A 71 -7.02 12.73 -10.67
CA PRO A 71 -7.10 12.44 -9.25
C PRO A 71 -8.21 13.26 -8.60
N CYS A 72 -8.96 12.62 -7.73
CA CYS A 72 -10.00 13.26 -6.97
C CYS A 72 -9.39 14.16 -5.89
N VAL A 73 -9.99 15.30 -5.63
CA VAL A 73 -9.71 16.14 -4.46
C VAL A 73 -10.83 16.01 -3.44
N GLU A 74 -10.60 16.45 -2.21
CA GLU A 74 -11.57 16.31 -1.11
C GLU A 74 -12.96 16.89 -1.44
N GLU A 75 -13.02 18.00 -2.16
CA GLU A 75 -14.28 18.62 -2.58
C GLU A 75 -15.11 17.70 -3.49
N ASP A 76 -14.44 17.04 -4.44
CA ASP A 76 -15.06 16.07 -5.33
C ASP A 76 -15.60 14.87 -4.53
N PHE A 77 -14.84 14.40 -3.52
CA PHE A 77 -15.27 13.32 -2.63
C PHE A 77 -16.53 13.70 -1.85
N ARG A 78 -16.55 14.88 -1.25
CA ARG A 78 -17.72 15.36 -0.49
C ARG A 78 -18.97 15.46 -1.36
N ALA A 79 -18.82 15.99 -2.59
CA ALA A 79 -19.91 16.07 -3.56
C ALA A 79 -20.43 14.68 -3.96
N LEU A 80 -19.52 13.76 -4.27
CA LEU A 80 -19.88 12.41 -4.68
C LEU A 80 -20.55 11.62 -3.54
N LYS A 81 -20.01 11.73 -2.32
CA LYS A 81 -20.58 11.10 -1.12
C LYS A 81 -22.00 11.54 -0.86
N SER A 82 -22.31 12.83 -1.05
CA SER A 82 -23.68 13.37 -0.87
C SER A 82 -24.66 12.81 -1.91
N GLN A 83 -24.22 12.59 -3.16
CA GLN A 83 -25.05 12.10 -4.25
C GLN A 83 -25.28 10.59 -4.21
N THR A 84 -24.34 9.81 -3.65
CA THR A 84 -24.34 8.35 -3.71
C THR A 84 -24.53 7.66 -2.36
N SER A 85 -24.82 8.40 -1.31
CA SER A 85 -24.95 7.91 0.08
C SER A 85 -25.96 6.75 0.23
N GLY A 86 -26.94 6.63 -0.68
CA GLY A 86 -27.93 5.53 -0.67
C GLY A 86 -27.51 4.28 -1.45
N MET A 87 -26.50 4.35 -2.31
CA MET A 87 -26.12 3.29 -3.26
C MET A 87 -24.91 2.49 -2.80
N LEU A 88 -24.11 3.04 -1.90
CA LEU A 88 -22.84 2.47 -1.49
C LEU A 88 -22.88 2.07 -0.02
N GLU A 89 -22.20 0.96 0.28
CA GLU A 89 -22.11 0.42 1.64
C GLU A 89 -21.00 1.15 2.45
N GLY A 90 -19.92 1.50 1.79
CA GLY A 90 -18.79 2.15 2.44
C GLY A 90 -17.87 2.88 1.46
N TRP A 91 -17.02 3.74 2.00
CA TRP A 91 -16.06 4.54 1.27
C TRP A 91 -14.69 4.45 1.92
N ALA A 92 -13.65 4.29 1.11
CA ALA A 92 -12.28 4.44 1.53
C ALA A 92 -11.60 5.50 0.67
N VAL A 93 -11.00 6.47 1.31
CA VAL A 93 -10.30 7.57 0.64
C VAL A 93 -8.92 7.70 1.23
N PHE A 94 -7.91 7.74 0.38
CA PHE A 94 -6.51 7.89 0.78
C PHE A 94 -5.68 8.54 -0.32
N SER A 95 -4.55 9.15 0.06
CA SER A 95 -3.60 9.74 -0.89
C SER A 95 -2.66 8.71 -1.49
N TYR A 96 -1.93 9.13 -2.52
CA TYR A 96 -0.71 8.43 -2.91
C TYR A 96 0.33 8.46 -1.79
N GLU A 97 1.24 7.51 -1.82
CA GLU A 97 2.37 7.48 -0.89
C GLU A 97 3.30 8.67 -1.11
N ALA A 98 3.78 9.23 -0.01
CA ALA A 98 4.79 10.27 -0.01
C ALA A 98 5.75 10.04 1.17
N GLU A 99 6.92 10.65 1.10
CA GLU A 99 7.90 10.58 2.18
C GLU A 99 7.94 11.90 2.95
N MET A 100 8.17 11.82 4.25
CA MET A 100 8.40 12.98 5.10
C MET A 100 9.34 12.64 6.26
N GLU A 101 9.84 13.67 6.91
CA GLU A 101 10.54 13.56 8.18
C GLU A 101 9.59 13.87 9.33
N VAL A 102 9.63 13.00 10.33
CA VAL A 102 8.86 13.13 11.57
C VAL A 102 9.79 12.97 12.75
N GLU A 103 9.45 13.56 13.87
CA GLU A 103 10.14 13.41 15.15
C GLU A 103 9.24 12.64 16.11
N VAL A 104 9.74 11.54 16.65
CA VAL A 104 9.05 10.80 17.71
C VAL A 104 9.47 11.36 19.06
N VAL A 105 8.48 11.80 19.84
CA VAL A 105 8.72 12.30 21.20
C VAL A 105 8.81 11.10 22.15
N GLU A 106 10.01 10.85 22.65
CA GLU A 106 10.28 9.78 23.61
C GLU A 106 9.72 10.10 24.99
N LYS A 107 9.58 9.08 25.86
CA LYS A 107 9.08 9.24 27.23
C LYS A 107 9.92 10.19 28.10
N ASP A 108 11.20 10.32 27.78
CA ASP A 108 12.14 11.22 28.46
C ASP A 108 12.16 12.64 27.87
N GLY A 109 11.31 12.92 26.87
CA GLY A 109 11.19 14.21 26.20
C GLY A 109 12.19 14.41 25.07
N ARG A 110 13.04 13.42 24.75
CA ARG A 110 13.90 13.49 23.55
C ARG A 110 13.08 13.35 22.29
N GLU A 111 13.47 14.06 21.26
CA GLU A 111 12.90 13.99 19.93
C GLU A 111 13.89 13.24 19.02
N THR A 112 13.40 12.13 18.44
CA THR A 112 14.21 11.30 17.55
C THR A 112 13.66 11.41 16.14
N PRO A 113 14.45 11.88 15.16
CA PRO A 113 13.99 12.04 13.78
C PRO A 113 13.93 10.69 13.05
N TYR A 114 12.86 10.52 12.25
CA TYR A 114 12.64 9.37 11.38
C TYR A 114 12.18 9.84 10.00
N LYS A 115 12.71 9.22 8.96
CA LYS A 115 12.13 9.32 7.62
C LYS A 115 11.07 8.23 7.49
N VAL A 116 9.84 8.61 7.11
CA VAL A 116 8.69 7.71 7.00
C VAL A 116 7.98 7.89 5.68
N THR A 117 7.41 6.79 5.18
CA THR A 117 6.46 6.82 4.09
C THR A 117 5.05 6.95 4.66
N TYR A 118 4.29 7.94 4.18
CA TYR A 118 2.98 8.23 4.72
C TYR A 118 1.88 8.31 3.66
N LYS A 119 0.65 8.13 4.12
CA LYS A 119 -0.59 8.45 3.41
C LYS A 119 -1.49 9.30 4.30
N VAL A 120 -2.31 10.15 3.70
CA VAL A 120 -3.51 10.64 4.37
C VAL A 120 -4.67 9.72 4.02
N ALA A 121 -5.52 9.38 4.99
CA ALA A 121 -6.58 8.41 4.79
C ALA A 121 -7.78 8.70 5.70
N THR A 122 -8.96 8.32 5.24
CA THR A 122 -10.14 8.28 6.13
C THR A 122 -10.08 7.05 7.04
N PRO A 123 -10.63 7.10 8.26
CA PRO A 123 -10.67 5.94 9.16
C PRO A 123 -11.36 4.72 8.57
N ALA A 124 -12.33 4.92 7.65
CA ALA A 124 -13.01 3.85 6.94
C ALA A 124 -12.09 3.00 6.04
N THR A 125 -10.91 3.50 5.70
CA THR A 125 -9.91 2.77 4.90
C THR A 125 -9.45 1.48 5.57
N PHE A 126 -9.31 1.48 6.90
CA PHE A 126 -8.80 0.31 7.64
C PHE A 126 -9.75 -0.89 7.60
N PRO A 127 -11.05 -0.77 7.93
CA PRO A 127 -11.98 -1.89 7.78
C PRO A 127 -12.24 -2.23 6.32
N PHE A 128 -12.23 -1.25 5.41
CA PHE A 128 -12.39 -1.47 3.98
C PHE A 128 -11.31 -2.42 3.43
N TRP A 129 -10.06 -2.19 3.77
CA TRP A 129 -8.94 -3.04 3.38
C TRP A 129 -8.71 -4.24 4.31
N LYS A 130 -9.58 -4.43 5.31
CA LYS A 130 -9.44 -5.50 6.31
C LYS A 130 -8.03 -5.51 6.92
N LEU A 131 -7.49 -4.32 7.19
CA LEU A 131 -6.17 -4.18 7.81
C LEU A 131 -6.24 -4.62 9.26
N PRO A 132 -5.45 -5.64 9.68
CA PRO A 132 -5.49 -6.11 11.05
C PRO A 132 -4.84 -5.09 11.98
N LEU A 133 -5.57 -4.68 13.01
CA LEU A 133 -5.11 -3.78 14.06
C LEU A 133 -4.55 -4.58 15.23
N LEU A 134 -3.38 -4.20 15.76
CA LEU A 134 -2.69 -4.95 16.81
C LEU A 134 -3.15 -4.61 18.22
N TYR A 135 -3.62 -3.37 18.46
CA TYR A 135 -4.00 -2.89 19.78
C TYR A 135 -5.49 -2.56 19.87
N GLY A 136 -6.33 -3.59 19.67
CA GLY A 136 -7.79 -3.45 19.66
C GLY A 136 -8.36 -2.92 18.35
N SER A 137 -9.62 -2.47 18.39
CA SER A 137 -10.37 -2.02 17.20
C SER A 137 -10.49 -0.51 17.08
N ARG A 138 -9.78 0.27 17.90
CA ARG A 138 -9.88 1.73 17.88
C ARG A 138 -9.28 2.29 16.61
N LEU A 139 -10.06 3.10 15.93
CA LEU A 139 -9.67 3.90 14.76
C LEU A 139 -9.49 5.38 15.18
N PRO A 140 -8.79 6.20 14.38
CA PRO A 140 -8.72 7.64 14.61
C PRO A 140 -10.10 8.27 14.60
N GLU A 141 -10.42 9.03 15.64
CA GLU A 141 -11.67 9.78 15.79
C GLU A 141 -11.43 11.29 15.73
N ARG A 142 -10.19 11.70 15.97
CA ARG A 142 -9.77 13.09 16.02
C ARG A 142 -8.72 13.37 14.95
N GLU A 143 -8.64 14.62 14.54
CA GLU A 143 -7.68 15.10 13.54
C GLU A 143 -6.20 15.05 13.99
N ASP A 144 -5.95 14.89 15.30
CA ASP A 144 -4.62 14.72 15.89
C ASP A 144 -4.25 13.26 16.15
N GLU A 145 -5.03 12.31 15.66
CA GLU A 145 -4.80 10.87 15.86
C GLU A 145 -4.31 10.19 14.57
N ILE A 146 -3.32 9.31 14.73
CA ILE A 146 -2.72 8.55 13.62
C ILE A 146 -2.65 7.06 13.92
N ILE A 147 -2.54 6.29 12.84
CA ILE A 147 -2.18 4.87 12.90
C ILE A 147 -0.80 4.69 12.23
N VAL A 148 -0.01 3.78 12.77
CA VAL A 148 1.33 3.47 12.25
C VAL A 148 1.45 1.99 11.88
N SER A 149 2.44 1.64 11.06
CA SER A 149 2.74 0.24 10.73
C SER A 149 3.50 -0.46 11.86
N ALA A 150 3.44 -1.78 11.89
CA ALA A 150 4.19 -2.58 12.85
C ALA A 150 5.71 -2.41 12.68
N SER A 151 6.21 -2.25 11.45
CA SER A 151 7.63 -2.00 11.16
C SER A 151 8.08 -0.67 11.75
N PHE A 152 7.32 0.40 11.55
CA PHE A 152 7.64 1.71 12.14
C PHE A 152 7.52 1.68 13.67
N ALA A 153 6.47 1.06 14.20
CA ALA A 153 6.31 0.86 15.63
C ALA A 153 7.51 0.13 16.27
N CYS A 154 8.00 -0.91 15.62
CA CYS A 154 9.20 -1.65 16.06
C CYS A 154 10.46 -0.79 16.01
N ARG A 155 10.66 0.03 14.97
CA ARG A 155 11.82 0.92 14.85
C ARG A 155 11.85 1.99 15.94
N MET A 156 10.71 2.57 16.30
CA MET A 156 10.65 3.67 17.28
C MET A 156 10.47 3.22 18.73
N ALA A 157 9.86 2.06 18.97
CA ALA A 157 9.49 1.62 20.30
C ALA A 157 10.05 0.23 20.67
N GLY A 158 10.72 -0.47 19.72
CA GLY A 158 11.18 -1.84 19.92
C GLY A 158 10.01 -2.78 20.19
N SER A 159 10.01 -3.42 21.37
CA SER A 159 8.93 -4.31 21.83
C SER A 159 7.87 -3.60 22.68
N GLU A 160 8.02 -2.31 22.96
CA GLU A 160 7.05 -1.56 23.76
C GLU A 160 5.80 -1.20 22.93
N ASN A 161 4.68 -1.05 23.66
CA ASN A 161 3.45 -0.55 23.05
C ASN A 161 3.62 0.92 22.64
N PRO A 162 3.50 1.26 21.34
CA PRO A 162 3.68 2.63 20.85
C PRO A 162 2.43 3.51 21.02
N VAL A 163 1.28 2.94 21.37
CA VAL A 163 0.03 3.68 21.51
C VAL A 163 0.16 4.76 22.58
N GLY A 164 -0.27 5.97 22.24
CA GLY A 164 -0.17 7.16 23.08
C GLY A 164 1.11 7.99 22.88
N ARG A 165 2.12 7.49 22.16
CA ARG A 165 3.28 8.30 21.79
C ARG A 165 2.90 9.38 20.80
N ILE A 166 3.68 10.46 20.79
CA ILE A 166 3.48 11.60 19.91
C ILE A 166 4.49 11.54 18.77
N VAL A 167 3.98 11.74 17.57
CA VAL A 167 4.75 11.92 16.34
C VAL A 167 4.57 13.37 15.91
N ARG A 168 5.65 14.13 15.86
CA ARG A 168 5.69 15.53 15.45
C ARG A 168 6.14 15.65 14.01
N LEU A 169 5.50 16.52 13.25
CA LEU A 169 5.94 16.83 11.89
C LEU A 169 7.13 17.78 11.94
N ALA A 170 8.27 17.36 11.37
CA ALA A 170 9.50 18.15 11.38
C ALA A 170 9.57 19.19 10.26
N SER A 171 9.07 18.85 9.06
CA SER A 171 9.35 19.64 7.85
C SER A 171 8.09 20.11 7.10
N LEU A 172 6.90 19.64 7.48
CA LEU A 172 5.67 19.93 6.77
C LEU A 172 4.75 20.79 7.63
N THR A 173 4.23 21.89 7.05
CA THR A 173 3.15 22.67 7.69
C THR A 173 1.82 22.07 7.26
N PRO A 174 1.10 21.37 8.15
CA PRO A 174 -0.17 20.76 7.82
C PRO A 174 -1.26 21.82 7.64
N ALA A 175 -2.24 21.54 6.77
CA ALA A 175 -3.33 22.47 6.46
C ALA A 175 -4.27 22.70 7.66
N ASN A 176 -4.39 21.70 8.54
CA ASN A 176 -5.17 21.79 9.79
C ASN A 176 -4.41 22.48 10.94
N GLY A 177 -3.14 22.86 10.73
CA GLY A 177 -2.28 23.49 11.76
C GLY A 177 -1.81 22.57 12.88
N ILE A 178 -2.12 21.28 12.82
CA ILE A 178 -1.75 20.29 13.84
C ILE A 178 -0.37 19.74 13.50
N THR A 179 0.60 19.91 14.39
CA THR A 179 1.97 19.39 14.23
C THR A 179 2.22 18.12 15.02
N ASP A 180 1.53 17.94 16.15
CA ASP A 180 1.71 16.83 17.08
C ASP A 180 0.55 15.83 16.92
N TYR A 181 0.89 14.62 16.50
CA TYR A 181 -0.06 13.54 16.25
C TYR A 181 0.13 12.41 17.26
N ARG A 182 -0.97 11.90 17.81
CA ARG A 182 -0.97 10.80 18.76
C ARG A 182 -1.23 9.47 18.07
N ILE A 183 -0.38 8.48 18.33
CA ILE A 183 -0.60 7.11 17.86
C ILE A 183 -1.74 6.47 18.65
N VAL A 184 -2.78 6.02 17.94
CA VAL A 184 -3.95 5.34 18.55
C VAL A 184 -3.97 3.84 18.29
N ASN A 185 -3.33 3.38 17.24
CA ASN A 185 -3.24 1.95 16.92
C ASN A 185 -2.06 1.65 16.00
N VAL A 186 -1.81 0.37 15.78
CA VAL A 186 -0.79 -0.16 14.89
C VAL A 186 -1.42 -1.15 13.94
N VAL A 187 -1.14 -1.01 12.65
CA VAL A 187 -1.53 -1.99 11.62
C VAL A 187 -0.46 -3.07 11.54
N ALA A 188 -0.88 -4.33 11.62
CA ALA A 188 0.01 -5.46 11.34
C ALA A 188 0.35 -5.49 9.85
N GLU A 189 1.59 -5.82 9.55
CA GLU A 189 1.97 -6.12 8.17
C GLU A 189 1.36 -7.45 7.75
N LYS A 190 0.78 -7.50 6.55
CA LYS A 190 0.37 -8.78 5.97
C LYS A 190 1.62 -9.57 5.56
N GLU A 191 1.68 -10.83 5.94
CA GLU A 191 2.81 -11.73 5.61
C GLU A 191 2.94 -11.99 4.10
N LYS A 192 1.89 -11.75 3.31
CA LYS A 192 1.87 -12.01 1.86
C LYS A 192 1.19 -10.87 1.11
N GLY A 193 1.80 -10.48 0.01
CA GLY A 193 1.25 -9.61 -1.02
C GLY A 193 1.16 -8.14 -0.62
N GLY A 194 2.10 -7.34 -1.13
CA GLY A 194 1.93 -5.89 -1.28
C GLY A 194 1.48 -5.12 -0.03
N SER A 195 2.01 -5.47 1.16
CA SER A 195 1.79 -4.60 2.32
C SER A 195 2.12 -3.17 1.92
N PRO A 196 1.21 -2.21 2.08
CA PRO A 196 1.53 -0.83 1.75
C PRO A 196 2.83 -0.47 2.47
N ARG A 197 3.80 0.04 1.73
CA ARG A 197 5.06 0.55 2.30
C ARG A 197 4.81 1.72 3.25
N THR A 198 3.54 2.05 3.43
CA THR A 198 3.06 3.15 4.25
C THR A 198 3.34 2.85 5.71
N GLU A 199 4.10 3.71 6.32
CA GLU A 199 4.48 3.60 7.73
C GLU A 199 3.58 4.42 8.65
N CYS A 200 3.01 5.52 8.14
CA CYS A 200 2.12 6.40 8.90
C CYS A 200 0.86 6.75 8.10
N TRP A 201 -0.31 6.64 8.72
CA TRP A 201 -1.60 7.08 8.18
C TRP A 201 -2.10 8.27 8.97
N PHE A 202 -2.09 9.44 8.31
CA PHE A 202 -2.56 10.70 8.86
C PHE A 202 -4.01 10.96 8.46
N PRO A 203 -4.75 11.78 9.23
CA PRO A 203 -6.09 12.21 8.84
C PRO A 203 -6.07 12.99 7.53
N LEU A 204 -7.19 12.94 6.80
CA LEU A 204 -7.32 13.58 5.49
C LEU A 204 -7.14 15.10 5.56
N GLU A 205 -7.55 15.69 6.65
CA GLU A 205 -7.51 17.14 6.95
C GLU A 205 -6.07 17.68 7.02
N MET A 206 -5.08 16.81 7.26
CA MET A 206 -3.67 17.20 7.24
C MET A 206 -3.24 17.79 5.88
N LYS A 207 -3.81 17.27 4.78
CA LYS A 207 -3.43 17.68 3.43
C LYS A 207 -4.62 17.67 2.46
N PRO A 208 -5.59 18.57 2.61
CA PRO A 208 -6.87 18.52 1.90
C PRO A 208 -6.77 18.71 0.38
N ARG A 209 -5.70 19.30 -0.14
CA ARG A 209 -5.49 19.50 -1.59
C ARG A 209 -4.56 18.47 -2.23
N THR A 210 -4.40 17.31 -1.62
CA THR A 210 -3.62 16.22 -2.21
C THR A 210 -4.48 15.41 -3.19
N TRP A 211 -3.84 14.71 -4.07
CA TRP A 211 -4.51 13.76 -4.96
C TRP A 211 -4.94 12.53 -4.17
N LEU A 212 -6.22 12.20 -4.27
CA LEU A 212 -6.86 11.13 -3.51
C LEU A 212 -7.25 9.97 -4.43
N GLN A 213 -7.12 8.78 -3.92
CA GLN A 213 -7.71 7.58 -4.47
C GLN A 213 -8.99 7.29 -3.69
N MET A 214 -10.08 7.09 -4.41
CA MET A 214 -11.38 6.76 -3.81
C MET A 214 -11.79 5.36 -4.21
N TYR A 215 -12.23 4.61 -3.23
CA TYR A 215 -12.85 3.30 -3.41
C TYR A 215 -14.19 3.26 -2.73
N ALA A 216 -15.13 2.54 -3.32
CA ALA A 216 -16.45 2.34 -2.78
C ALA A 216 -16.83 0.87 -2.82
N LEU A 217 -17.61 0.40 -1.84
CA LEU A 217 -18.25 -0.89 -1.85
C LEU A 217 -19.67 -0.76 -2.36
N SER A 218 -20.02 -1.50 -3.42
CA SER A 218 -21.40 -1.58 -3.89
C SER A 218 -22.25 -2.34 -2.89
N LYS A 219 -23.49 -1.93 -2.69
CA LYS A 219 -24.53 -2.76 -2.05
C LYS A 219 -24.86 -3.94 -2.94
N GLU A 220 -25.13 -5.10 -2.33
CA GLU A 220 -25.69 -6.26 -3.02
C GLU A 220 -27.06 -5.97 -3.60
#